data_f5ed9351273bc5655c730c2a0790a8e7
#
_entry.id   f5ed9351273bc5655c730c2a0790a8e7
#
_cell.length_a   1.000
_cell.length_b   1.000
_cell.length_c   1.000
_cell.angle_alpha   90.00
_cell.angle_beta   90.00
_cell.angle_gamma   90.00
#
_symmetry.space_group_name_H-M   'P 1'
#
loop_
_entity.id
_entity.type
_entity.pdbx_description
1 polymer ?
#
loop_
_entity_poly.entity_id
_entity_poly.type
_entity_poly.pdbx_seq_one_letter_code
_entity_poly.pdbx_strand_id
1 'polypeptide(L)'
;MTSKTSLRPFIRFFIAYYIAIGAISPFLSLYLQGQGFDGVQIGLIFGLTPIVSLLAQPWWGAIADAFSMRRRLLTGVLIISGAISLVLPIAQGFVAVTLVMLALTLFRTPSLPIANAITLEALAPHRERYPQIRAWGSASFAITSLLVGWLMVDRALVGTIYLSALGLFLAA
;
A
#
# COMPACT_ATOMS: atom_id res chain seq x y z
N MET A 1 0.05 -36.29 8.59
CA MET A 1 -0.70 -35.75 7.44
C MET A 1 -0.36 -34.27 7.32
N THR A 2 0.60 -33.91 6.47
CA THR A 2 1.00 -32.50 6.24
C THR A 2 -0.05 -31.84 5.37
N SER A 3 -0.93 -31.06 5.99
CA SER A 3 -1.86 -30.18 5.26
C SER A 3 -1.02 -29.31 4.34
N LYS A 4 -1.15 -29.48 3.01
CA LYS A 4 -0.54 -28.59 2.02
C LYS A 4 -1.14 -27.21 2.22
N THR A 5 -0.50 -26.36 3.00
CA THR A 5 -0.92 -24.95 3.15
C THR A 5 -0.99 -24.33 1.75
N SER A 6 -2.18 -23.98 1.32
CA SER A 6 -2.38 -23.38 0.01
C SER A 6 -1.66 -22.02 -0.02
N LEU A 7 -0.70 -21.83 -0.92
CA LEU A 7 0.03 -20.58 -1.11
C LEU A 7 -0.83 -19.50 -1.81
N ARG A 8 -1.93 -19.92 -2.42
CA ARG A 8 -2.81 -19.04 -3.23
C ARG A 8 -3.31 -17.78 -2.50
N PRO A 9 -3.74 -17.83 -1.23
CA PRO A 9 -4.19 -16.62 -0.52
C PRO A 9 -3.08 -15.58 -0.38
N PHE A 10 -1.87 -16.01 -0.05
CA PHE A 10 -0.72 -15.12 0.10
C PHE A 10 -0.30 -14.50 -1.23
N ILE A 11 -0.25 -15.29 -2.30
CA ILE A 11 0.03 -14.79 -3.65
C ILE A 11 -1.01 -13.74 -4.06
N ARG A 12 -2.32 -14.01 -3.86
CA ARG A 12 -3.39 -13.06 -4.16
C ARG A 12 -3.24 -11.75 -3.39
N PHE A 13 -2.94 -11.83 -2.10
CA PHE A 13 -2.66 -10.66 -1.27
C PHE A 13 -1.54 -9.81 -1.86
N PHE A 14 -0.37 -10.42 -2.12
CA PHE A 14 0.78 -9.68 -2.66
C PHE A 14 0.47 -9.09 -4.05
N ILE A 15 -0.22 -9.82 -4.92
CA ILE A 15 -0.65 -9.31 -6.22
C ILE A 15 -1.53 -8.07 -6.03
N ALA A 16 -2.62 -8.16 -5.26
CA ALA A 16 -3.56 -7.06 -5.05
C ALA A 16 -2.89 -5.85 -4.38
N TYR A 17 -2.11 -6.08 -3.33
CA TYR A 17 -1.38 -5.02 -2.63
C TYR A 17 -0.39 -4.29 -3.53
N TYR A 18 0.37 -5.03 -4.35
CA TYR A 18 1.36 -4.43 -5.25
C TYR A 18 0.75 -3.81 -6.50
N ILE A 19 -0.43 -4.24 -6.95
CA ILE A 19 -1.24 -3.49 -7.91
C ILE A 19 -1.58 -2.11 -7.33
N ALA A 20 -2.06 -2.07 -6.08
CA ALA A 20 -2.38 -0.80 -5.42
C ALA A 20 -1.18 0.16 -5.38
N ILE A 21 -0.01 -0.35 -4.98
CA ILE A 21 1.21 0.46 -4.89
C ILE A 21 1.72 0.87 -6.27
N GLY A 22 1.75 -0.06 -7.24
CA GLY A 22 2.22 0.18 -8.61
C GLY A 22 1.35 1.17 -9.38
N ALA A 23 0.06 1.25 -9.04
CA ALA A 23 -0.87 2.18 -9.66
C ALA A 23 -0.58 3.64 -9.30
N ILE A 24 -0.15 3.94 -8.07
CA ILE A 24 -0.03 5.32 -7.59
C ILE A 24 1.41 5.77 -7.36
N SER A 25 2.28 4.91 -6.79
CA SER A 25 3.59 5.36 -6.32
C SER A 25 4.46 6.04 -7.38
N PRO A 26 4.58 5.53 -8.62
CA PRO A 26 5.39 6.20 -9.65
C PRO A 26 4.76 7.51 -10.14
N PHE A 27 3.45 7.66 -10.03
CA PHE A 27 2.70 8.76 -10.61
C PHE A 27 2.25 9.81 -9.58
N LEU A 28 2.53 9.59 -8.29
CA LEU A 28 2.08 10.47 -7.22
C LEU A 28 2.64 11.89 -7.35
N SER A 29 3.90 12.04 -7.75
CA SER A 29 4.50 13.35 -8.02
C SER A 29 3.79 14.08 -9.14
N LEU A 30 3.49 13.38 -10.25
CA LEU A 30 2.75 13.93 -11.39
C LEU A 30 1.32 14.33 -10.99
N TYR A 31 0.67 13.49 -10.16
CA TYR A 31 -0.66 13.79 -9.65
C TYR A 31 -0.65 15.10 -8.83
N LEU A 32 0.31 15.26 -7.92
CA LEU A 32 0.44 16.47 -7.10
C LEU A 32 0.78 17.70 -7.93
N GLN A 33 1.63 17.57 -8.96
CA GLN A 33 1.89 18.63 -9.92
C GLN A 33 0.61 19.05 -10.68
N GLY A 34 -0.21 18.07 -11.09
CA GLY A 34 -1.51 18.30 -11.72
C GLY A 34 -2.52 19.01 -10.80
N GLN A 35 -2.35 18.92 -9.48
CA GLN A 35 -3.12 19.69 -8.48
C GLN A 35 -2.57 21.11 -8.26
N GLY A 36 -1.51 21.49 -8.96
CA GLY A 36 -0.90 22.82 -8.89
C GLY A 36 0.14 22.99 -7.79
N PHE A 37 0.63 21.88 -7.19
CA PHE A 37 1.68 21.97 -6.18
C PHE A 37 3.05 22.16 -6.82
N ASP A 38 3.84 23.04 -6.24
CA ASP A 38 5.22 23.28 -6.64
C ASP A 38 6.18 22.18 -6.09
N GLY A 39 7.43 22.21 -6.57
CA GLY A 39 8.44 21.23 -6.19
C GLY A 39 8.77 21.23 -4.70
N VAL A 40 8.69 22.40 -4.03
CA VAL A 40 8.95 22.52 -2.58
C VAL A 40 7.83 21.85 -1.79
N GLN A 41 6.59 22.09 -2.14
CA GLN A 41 5.41 21.49 -1.52
C GLN A 41 5.42 19.95 -1.67
N ILE A 42 5.71 19.46 -2.89
CA ILE A 42 5.84 18.03 -3.15
C ILE A 42 7.00 17.43 -2.35
N GLY A 43 8.12 18.11 -2.31
CA GLY A 43 9.28 17.70 -1.51
C GLY A 43 8.97 17.63 -0.02
N LEU A 44 8.19 18.57 0.52
CA LEU A 44 7.73 18.55 1.91
C LEU A 44 6.81 17.35 2.19
N ILE A 45 5.85 17.05 1.33
CA ILE A 45 4.96 15.88 1.48
C ILE A 45 5.80 14.59 1.50
N PHE A 46 6.72 14.43 0.54
CA PHE A 46 7.57 13.24 0.47
C PHE A 46 8.60 13.15 1.59
N GLY A 47 9.05 14.28 2.13
CA GLY A 47 9.94 14.31 3.29
C GLY A 47 9.24 13.96 4.60
N LEU A 48 7.98 14.39 4.79
CA LEU A 48 7.19 14.10 5.98
C LEU A 48 6.72 12.63 6.03
N THR A 49 6.45 12.02 4.89
CA THR A 49 5.96 10.65 4.78
C THR A 49 6.88 9.61 5.46
N PRO A 50 8.21 9.57 5.23
CA PRO A 50 9.11 8.66 5.94
C PRO A 50 9.16 8.92 7.46
N ILE A 51 9.06 10.17 7.89
CA ILE A 51 9.05 10.53 9.31
C ILE A 51 7.83 9.92 9.99
N VAL A 52 6.64 10.09 9.40
CA VAL A 52 5.41 9.46 9.92
C VAL A 52 5.54 7.94 9.93
N SER A 53 6.09 7.34 8.88
CA SER A 53 6.31 5.88 8.84
C SER A 53 7.23 5.41 9.96
N LEU A 54 8.34 6.12 10.21
CA LEU A 54 9.30 5.79 11.25
C LEU A 54 8.66 5.86 12.65
N LEU A 55 7.90 6.90 12.91
CA LEU A 55 7.20 7.09 14.19
C LEU A 55 6.04 6.10 14.38
N ALA A 56 5.36 5.74 13.30
CA ALA A 56 4.22 4.83 13.33
C ALA A 56 4.61 3.36 13.55
N GLN A 57 5.78 2.93 13.07
CA GLN A 57 6.20 1.52 13.12
C GLN A 57 6.19 0.92 14.54
N PRO A 58 6.78 1.55 15.59
CA PRO A 58 6.77 0.99 16.93
C PRO A 58 5.35 0.84 17.50
N TRP A 59 4.47 1.82 17.25
CA TRP A 59 3.08 1.79 17.70
C TRP A 59 2.31 0.64 17.06
N TRP A 60 2.44 0.48 15.74
CA TRP A 60 1.79 -0.63 15.04
C TRP A 60 2.38 -1.98 15.40
N GLY A 61 3.68 -2.05 15.70
CA GLY A 61 4.32 -3.26 16.22
C GLY A 61 3.72 -3.66 17.56
N ALA A 62 3.65 -2.73 18.51
CA ALA A 62 3.05 -2.98 19.83
C ALA A 62 1.57 -3.41 19.72
N ILE A 63 0.79 -2.76 18.85
CA ILE A 63 -0.61 -3.14 18.60
C ILE A 63 -0.68 -4.54 18.01
N ALA A 64 0.15 -4.87 17.01
CA ALA A 64 0.16 -6.18 16.37
C ALA A 64 0.56 -7.31 17.33
N ASP A 65 1.42 -7.03 18.30
CA ASP A 65 1.84 -7.99 19.32
C ASP A 65 0.80 -8.14 20.45
N ALA A 66 0.15 -7.05 20.85
CA ALA A 66 -0.90 -7.06 21.86
C ALA A 66 -2.18 -7.79 21.38
N PHE A 67 -2.51 -7.67 20.10
CA PHE A 67 -3.67 -8.33 19.52
C PHE A 67 -3.24 -9.63 18.84
N SER A 68 -3.66 -10.81 19.38
CA SER A 68 -3.48 -12.13 18.75
C SER A 68 -4.18 -12.27 17.37
N MET A 69 -4.74 -11.16 16.84
CA MET A 69 -5.61 -11.12 15.67
C MET A 69 -4.95 -10.37 14.49
N ARG A 70 -3.69 -10.67 14.18
CA ARG A 70 -2.90 -10.01 13.12
C ARG A 70 -3.64 -9.90 11.78
N ARG A 71 -4.42 -10.92 11.40
CA ARG A 71 -5.21 -10.91 10.16
C ARG A 71 -6.30 -9.81 10.19
N ARG A 72 -7.05 -9.69 11.28
CA ARG A 72 -8.08 -8.65 11.41
C ARG A 72 -7.48 -7.25 11.42
N LEU A 73 -6.32 -7.10 12.06
CA LEU A 73 -5.58 -5.84 12.04
C LEU A 73 -5.16 -5.50 10.61
N LEU A 74 -4.59 -6.45 9.87
CA LEU A 74 -4.20 -6.26 8.47
C LEU A 74 -5.40 -5.84 7.62
N THR A 75 -6.52 -6.57 7.70
CA THR A 75 -7.76 -6.21 7.00
C THR A 75 -8.24 -4.81 7.37
N GLY A 76 -8.26 -4.47 8.65
CA GLY A 76 -8.68 -3.14 9.12
C GLY A 76 -7.83 -2.01 8.55
N VAL A 77 -6.50 -2.12 8.64
CA VAL A 77 -5.61 -1.06 8.13
C VAL A 77 -5.66 -0.93 6.61
N LEU A 78 -5.90 -2.02 5.88
CA LEU A 78 -6.06 -1.98 4.42
C LEU A 78 -7.37 -1.30 4.01
N ILE A 79 -8.48 -1.63 4.68
CA ILE A 79 -9.79 -0.99 4.43
C ILE A 79 -9.71 0.51 4.73
N ILE A 80 -9.14 0.89 5.89
CA ILE A 80 -8.96 2.30 6.25
C ILE A 80 -8.07 3.01 5.25
N SER A 81 -6.95 2.40 4.84
CA SER A 81 -6.06 2.98 3.82
C SER A 81 -6.75 3.15 2.48
N GLY A 82 -7.56 2.17 2.05
CA GLY A 82 -8.37 2.26 0.85
C GLY A 82 -9.38 3.40 0.92
N ALA A 83 -10.09 3.54 2.05
CA ALA A 83 -11.04 4.63 2.27
C ALA A 83 -10.36 6.01 2.29
N ILE A 84 -9.21 6.15 2.96
CA ILE A 84 -8.42 7.39 2.97
C ILE A 84 -7.94 7.73 1.55
N SER A 85 -7.53 6.71 0.76
CA SER A 85 -7.13 6.95 -0.64
C SER A 85 -8.24 7.60 -1.45
N LEU A 86 -9.51 7.25 -1.23
CA LEU A 86 -10.66 7.84 -1.92
C LEU A 86 -10.92 9.31 -1.54
N VAL A 87 -10.38 9.77 -0.41
CA VAL A 87 -10.47 11.18 -0.01
C VAL A 87 -9.47 12.05 -0.77
N LEU A 88 -8.37 11.49 -1.25
CA LEU A 88 -7.29 12.24 -1.90
C LEU A 88 -7.77 13.08 -3.12
N PRO A 89 -8.64 12.56 -4.04
CA PRO A 89 -9.11 13.34 -5.18
C PRO A 89 -10.01 14.52 -4.83
N ILE A 90 -10.65 14.48 -3.67
CA ILE A 90 -11.57 15.56 -3.22
C ILE A 90 -10.88 16.54 -2.26
N ALA A 91 -9.69 16.19 -1.74
CA ALA A 91 -8.91 17.07 -0.91
C ALA A 91 -8.36 18.25 -1.73
N GLN A 92 -8.58 19.46 -1.25
CA GLN A 92 -8.14 20.70 -1.94
C GLN A 92 -7.15 21.48 -1.08
N GLY A 93 -6.13 22.01 -1.74
CA GLY A 93 -5.10 22.81 -1.10
C GLY A 93 -4.03 21.95 -0.38
N PHE A 94 -2.88 22.58 -0.20
CA PHE A 94 -1.66 21.93 0.28
C PHE A 94 -1.85 21.22 1.65
N VAL A 95 -2.47 21.90 2.61
CA VAL A 95 -2.64 21.37 3.97
C VAL A 95 -3.54 20.13 3.97
N ALA A 96 -4.70 20.20 3.29
CA ALA A 96 -5.64 19.08 3.25
C ALA A 96 -5.02 17.84 2.57
N VAL A 97 -4.38 18.04 1.42
CA VAL A 97 -3.70 16.94 0.70
C VAL A 97 -2.57 16.36 1.54
N THR A 98 -1.76 17.21 2.19
CA THR A 98 -0.69 16.74 3.09
C THR A 98 -1.26 15.90 4.22
N LEU A 99 -2.30 16.34 4.91
CA LEU A 99 -2.93 15.58 6.00
C LEU A 99 -3.47 14.23 5.51
N VAL A 100 -4.12 14.18 4.36
CA VAL A 100 -4.60 12.91 3.77
C VAL A 100 -3.44 11.98 3.45
N MET A 101 -2.34 12.49 2.90
CA MET A 101 -1.14 11.70 2.59
C MET A 101 -0.46 11.16 3.85
N LEU A 102 -0.37 11.96 4.90
CA LEU A 102 0.19 11.51 6.19
C LEU A 102 -0.72 10.47 6.86
N ALA A 103 -2.04 10.67 6.84
CA ALA A 103 -3.01 9.70 7.34
C ALA A 103 -2.92 8.38 6.54
N LEU A 104 -2.88 8.45 5.22
CA LEU A 104 -2.69 7.26 4.36
C LEU A 104 -1.41 6.53 4.70
N THR A 105 -0.32 7.25 4.91
CA THR A 105 0.98 6.68 5.31
C THR A 105 0.88 6.00 6.66
N LEU A 106 0.29 6.65 7.66
CA LEU A 106 0.12 6.13 9.01
C LEU A 106 -0.56 4.75 9.00
N PHE A 107 -1.68 4.62 8.30
CA PHE A 107 -2.44 3.36 8.26
C PHE A 107 -1.86 2.32 7.31
N ARG A 108 -1.19 2.72 6.23
CA ARG A 108 -0.58 1.78 5.28
C ARG A 108 0.74 1.19 5.78
N THR A 109 1.49 1.91 6.61
CA THR A 109 2.81 1.50 7.13
C THR A 109 2.82 0.08 7.72
N PRO A 110 1.87 -0.37 8.55
CA PRO A 110 1.91 -1.71 9.15
C PRO A 110 1.54 -2.84 8.19
N SER A 111 0.93 -2.54 7.04
CA SER A 111 0.34 -3.57 6.16
C SER A 111 1.37 -4.60 5.69
N LEU A 112 2.51 -4.16 5.19
CA LEU A 112 3.52 -5.07 4.64
C LEU A 112 4.27 -5.86 5.73
N PRO A 113 4.73 -5.27 6.85
CA PRO A 113 5.30 -6.02 7.97
C PRO A 113 4.38 -7.09 8.51
N ILE A 114 3.09 -6.78 8.74
CA ILE A 114 2.11 -7.75 9.25
C ILE A 114 1.87 -8.86 8.24
N ALA A 115 1.68 -8.54 6.96
CA ALA A 115 1.49 -9.52 5.90
C ALA A 115 2.71 -10.47 5.76
N ASN A 116 3.92 -9.92 5.85
CA ASN A 116 5.16 -10.70 5.82
C ASN A 116 5.21 -11.67 7.00
N ALA A 117 4.91 -11.20 8.23
CA ALA A 117 4.89 -12.03 9.42
C ALA A 117 3.89 -13.19 9.28
N ILE A 118 2.64 -12.90 8.90
CA ILE A 118 1.59 -13.92 8.68
C ILE A 118 2.04 -14.94 7.61
N THR A 119 2.65 -14.46 6.53
CA THR A 119 3.10 -15.34 5.43
C THR A 119 4.23 -16.25 5.89
N LEU A 120 5.22 -15.73 6.60
CA LEU A 120 6.37 -16.51 7.12
C LEU A 120 5.95 -17.51 8.18
N GLU A 121 4.98 -17.18 9.04
CA GLU A 121 4.39 -18.11 10.01
C GLU A 121 3.65 -19.25 9.29
N ALA A 122 2.85 -18.93 8.28
CA ALA A 122 2.11 -19.94 7.52
C ALA A 122 3.01 -20.85 6.65
N LEU A 123 4.18 -20.35 6.27
CA LEU A 123 5.18 -21.11 5.50
C LEU A 123 6.07 -22.01 6.35
N ALA A 124 6.04 -21.91 7.67
CA ALA A 124 6.87 -22.80 8.50
C ALA A 124 6.47 -24.28 8.28
N PRO A 125 7.42 -25.21 8.05
CA PRO A 125 8.88 -25.04 8.06
C PRO A 125 9.50 -24.58 6.72
N HIS A 126 8.73 -24.35 5.64
CA HIS A 126 9.17 -24.08 4.27
C HIS A 126 9.34 -22.60 3.96
N ARG A 127 10.06 -21.85 4.82
CA ARG A 127 10.27 -20.41 4.66
C ARG A 127 11.07 -20.03 3.41
N GLU A 128 11.81 -20.96 2.83
CA GLU A 128 12.53 -20.81 1.56
C GLU A 128 11.61 -20.52 0.37
N ARG A 129 10.30 -20.74 0.50
CA ARG A 129 9.29 -20.42 -0.53
C ARG A 129 8.81 -18.95 -0.50
N TYR A 130 9.12 -18.23 0.57
CA TYR A 130 8.71 -16.82 0.70
C TYR A 130 9.15 -15.93 -0.48
N PRO A 131 10.42 -16.02 -0.99
CA PRO A 131 10.83 -15.21 -2.14
C PRO A 131 9.97 -15.44 -3.39
N GLN A 132 9.52 -16.68 -3.63
CA GLN A 132 8.66 -17.03 -4.76
C GLN A 132 7.30 -16.33 -4.66
N ILE A 133 6.69 -16.30 -3.46
CA ILE A 133 5.42 -15.60 -3.23
C ILE A 133 5.62 -14.09 -3.40
N ARG A 134 6.71 -13.55 -2.85
CA ARG A 134 7.03 -12.13 -2.91
C ARG A 134 7.32 -11.66 -4.33
N ALA A 135 7.88 -12.51 -5.19
CA ALA A 135 8.16 -12.22 -6.60
C ALA A 135 6.87 -11.90 -7.39
N TRP A 136 5.74 -12.54 -7.09
CA TRP A 136 4.45 -12.21 -7.69
C TRP A 136 4.02 -10.77 -7.40
N GLY A 137 4.30 -10.28 -6.19
CA GLY A 137 4.08 -8.88 -5.86
C GLY A 137 4.93 -7.94 -6.71
N SER A 138 6.24 -8.20 -6.82
CA SER A 138 7.14 -7.38 -7.65
C SER A 138 6.74 -7.39 -9.12
N ALA A 139 6.37 -8.54 -9.67
CA ALA A 139 5.85 -8.67 -11.04
C ALA A 139 4.57 -7.85 -11.22
N SER A 140 3.63 -7.93 -10.28
CA SER A 140 2.37 -7.16 -10.31
C SER A 140 2.63 -5.66 -10.26
N PHE A 141 3.56 -5.21 -9.42
CA PHE A 141 3.98 -3.80 -9.37
C PHE A 141 4.50 -3.34 -10.73
N ALA A 142 5.46 -4.07 -11.30
CA ALA A 142 6.08 -3.70 -12.56
C ALA A 142 5.05 -3.65 -13.71
N ILE A 143 4.21 -4.69 -13.84
CA ILE A 143 3.17 -4.75 -14.86
C ILE A 143 2.18 -3.60 -14.70
N THR A 144 1.71 -3.36 -13.46
CA THR A 144 0.74 -2.29 -13.20
C THR A 144 1.35 -0.93 -13.50
N SER A 145 2.58 -0.66 -13.06
CA SER A 145 3.24 0.62 -13.32
C SER A 145 3.44 0.87 -14.83
N LEU A 146 3.81 -0.16 -15.59
CA LEU A 146 3.93 -0.06 -17.05
C LEU A 146 2.58 0.18 -17.72
N LEU A 147 1.55 -0.58 -17.36
CA LEU A 147 0.21 -0.43 -17.94
C LEU A 147 -0.40 0.94 -17.61
N VAL A 148 -0.29 1.38 -16.35
CA VAL A 148 -0.78 2.69 -15.94
C VAL A 148 -0.01 3.81 -16.64
N GLY A 149 1.33 3.71 -16.72
CA GLY A 149 2.14 4.68 -17.45
C GLY A 149 1.75 4.78 -18.92
N TRP A 150 1.51 3.64 -19.58
CA TRP A 150 1.08 3.63 -20.99
C TRP A 150 -0.35 4.15 -21.21
N LEU A 151 -1.28 3.82 -20.31
CA LEU A 151 -2.70 4.19 -20.46
C LEU A 151 -3.02 5.62 -19.99
N MET A 152 -2.22 6.18 -19.07
CA MET A 152 -2.57 7.40 -18.32
C MET A 152 -1.70 8.61 -18.67
N VAL A 153 -0.76 8.50 -19.61
CA VAL A 153 0.15 9.59 -20.00
C VAL A 153 -0.62 10.86 -20.41
N ASP A 154 -1.82 10.71 -20.99
CA ASP A 154 -2.65 11.83 -21.47
C ASP A 154 -4.00 11.96 -20.74
N ARG A 155 -4.21 11.25 -19.61
CA ARG A 155 -5.49 11.19 -18.90
C ARG A 155 -5.35 11.64 -17.45
N ALA A 156 -6.48 12.07 -16.88
CA ALA A 156 -6.53 12.47 -15.47
C ALA A 156 -5.98 11.36 -14.55
N LEU A 157 -4.88 11.64 -13.85
CA LEU A 157 -4.19 10.74 -12.92
C LEU A 157 -5.06 10.30 -11.70
N VAL A 158 -6.25 10.86 -11.58
CA VAL A 158 -7.24 10.45 -10.56
C VAL A 158 -7.60 8.97 -10.66
N GLY A 159 -7.61 8.40 -11.86
CA GLY A 159 -7.86 6.97 -12.08
C GLY A 159 -6.85 6.07 -11.39
N THR A 160 -5.60 6.52 -11.22
CA THR A 160 -4.55 5.77 -10.50
C THR A 160 -4.88 5.62 -9.02
N ILE A 161 -5.52 6.63 -8.43
CA ILE A 161 -5.94 6.63 -7.02
C ILE A 161 -7.08 5.64 -6.82
N TYR A 162 -8.08 5.63 -7.70
CA TYR A 162 -9.18 4.66 -7.64
C TYR A 162 -8.70 3.22 -7.82
N LEU A 163 -7.77 2.99 -8.75
CA LEU A 163 -7.16 1.67 -8.93
C LEU A 163 -6.35 1.24 -7.70
N SER A 164 -5.62 2.18 -7.07
CA SER A 164 -4.90 1.94 -5.83
C SER A 164 -5.85 1.58 -4.67
N ALA A 165 -6.94 2.34 -4.50
CA ALA A 165 -7.95 2.05 -3.48
C ALA A 165 -8.59 0.67 -3.70
N LEU A 166 -8.97 0.35 -4.93
CA LEU A 166 -9.52 -0.98 -5.29
C LEU A 166 -8.53 -2.10 -4.94
N GLY A 167 -7.25 -1.94 -5.29
CA GLY A 167 -6.21 -2.91 -4.95
C GLY A 167 -6.06 -3.12 -3.45
N LEU A 168 -6.15 -2.06 -2.63
CA LEU A 168 -6.13 -2.16 -1.18
C LEU A 168 -7.36 -2.89 -0.62
N PHE A 169 -8.55 -2.64 -1.16
CA PHE A 169 -9.77 -3.37 -0.76
C PHE A 169 -9.72 -4.85 -1.18
N LEU A 170 -9.17 -5.16 -2.35
CA LEU A 170 -9.00 -6.55 -2.79
C LEU A 170 -7.93 -7.30 -1.99
N ALA A 171 -6.98 -6.59 -1.38
CA ALA A 171 -5.96 -7.17 -0.50
C ALA A 171 -6.48 -7.38 0.93
N ALA A 172 -7.55 -6.70 1.35
CA ALA A 172 -8.14 -6.77 2.69
C ALA A 172 -8.93 -8.07 2.90
#